data_de998bc2d6355c0d90c5c573514dc655
#
_entry.id   de998bc2d6355c0d90c5c573514dc655
#
_cell.length_a   1.000
_cell.length_b   1.000
_cell.length_c   1.000
_cell.angle_alpha   90.00
_cell.angle_beta   90.00
_cell.angle_gamma   90.00
#
_symmetry.space_group_name_H-M   'P 1'
#
loop_
_entity.id
_entity.type
_entity.pdbx_description
1 polymer ?
#
loop_
_entity_poly.entity_id
_entity_poly.type
_entity_poly.pdbx_seq_one_letter_code
_entity_poly.pdbx_strand_id
1 'polypeptide(L)'
;MQIKTKQVLEMLNISKTKLRELERTGELVPVKKTTRSKYFLKEDVQAYLGDTIKHSDKKVIVYYRVSSNSQKNELKNQLNYIENYTTSKGIKVDEYIKDIGSGINYNNPGLNKIIKMVINDEVKKIIVSHKDRLIRFGFELIENICKLKNVEIEIINVKTTSLQEELVEDLMTIVDVFSSRLHGLKSCTKSIQEAVKDNEDD
;
A
#
# COMPACT_ATOMS: atom_id res chain seq x y z
N MET A 1 -32.81 5.25 16.51
CA MET A 1 -33.71 6.48 16.50
C MET A 1 -33.78 7.01 15.07
N GLN A 2 -35.00 7.46 14.60
CA GLN A 2 -35.17 7.97 13.22
C GLN A 2 -35.09 9.49 13.20
N ILE A 3 -34.36 10.06 12.24
CA ILE A 3 -34.17 11.49 12.01
C ILE A 3 -34.60 11.88 10.59
N LYS A 4 -35.08 13.13 10.43
CA LYS A 4 -35.56 13.64 9.14
C LYS A 4 -34.40 14.14 8.27
N THR A 5 -34.62 14.22 6.95
CA THR A 5 -33.66 14.77 5.97
C THR A 5 -33.00 16.07 6.44
N LYS A 6 -33.75 17.02 7.01
CA LYS A 6 -33.19 18.30 7.48
C LYS A 6 -32.10 18.09 8.54
N GLN A 7 -32.36 17.22 9.51
CA GLN A 7 -31.41 16.90 10.58
C GLN A 7 -30.17 16.18 10.05
N VAL A 8 -30.32 15.30 9.01
CA VAL A 8 -29.18 14.66 8.34
C VAL A 8 -28.29 15.69 7.67
N LEU A 9 -28.86 16.64 6.93
CA LEU A 9 -28.10 17.71 6.27
C LEU A 9 -27.33 18.60 7.26
N GLU A 10 -27.96 18.90 8.39
CA GLU A 10 -27.32 19.66 9.48
C GLU A 10 -26.20 18.86 10.16
N MET A 11 -26.44 17.59 10.48
CA MET A 11 -25.46 16.73 11.14
C MET A 11 -24.22 16.48 10.27
N LEU A 12 -24.42 16.24 8.96
CA LEU A 12 -23.33 15.95 8.02
C LEU A 12 -22.73 17.20 7.37
N ASN A 13 -23.35 18.37 7.59
CA ASN A 13 -22.98 19.64 6.94
C ASN A 13 -22.88 19.53 5.39
N ILE A 14 -23.85 18.84 4.76
CA ILE A 14 -23.87 18.59 3.32
C ILE A 14 -25.10 19.23 2.64
N SER A 15 -25.00 19.42 1.32
CA SER A 15 -26.11 19.87 0.49
C SER A 15 -27.13 18.75 0.21
N LYS A 16 -28.37 19.13 -0.19
CA LYS A 16 -29.39 18.17 -0.64
C LYS A 16 -28.93 17.35 -1.85
N THR A 17 -28.11 17.95 -2.73
CA THR A 17 -27.56 17.27 -3.90
C THR A 17 -26.60 16.17 -3.48
N LYS A 18 -25.70 16.44 -2.53
CA LYS A 18 -24.76 15.44 -1.99
C LYS A 18 -25.49 14.32 -1.28
N LEU A 19 -26.53 14.61 -0.49
CA LEU A 19 -27.34 13.56 0.14
C LEU A 19 -28.03 12.63 -0.89
N ARG A 20 -28.51 13.19 -2.01
CA ARG A 20 -29.08 12.37 -3.10
C ARG A 20 -28.04 11.45 -3.77
N GLU A 21 -26.83 11.92 -3.89
CA GLU A 21 -25.71 11.10 -4.38
C GLU A 21 -25.44 9.94 -3.43
N LEU A 22 -25.33 10.18 -2.13
CA LEU A 22 -25.15 9.16 -1.09
C LEU A 22 -26.28 8.13 -1.06
N GLU A 23 -27.54 8.58 -1.29
CA GLU A 23 -28.65 7.66 -1.46
C GLU A 23 -28.53 6.80 -2.73
N ARG A 24 -28.01 7.37 -3.82
CA ARG A 24 -27.81 6.67 -5.09
C ARG A 24 -26.68 5.65 -5.03
N THR A 25 -25.60 5.97 -4.34
CA THR A 25 -24.45 5.05 -4.13
C THR A 25 -24.72 4.00 -3.06
N GLY A 26 -25.81 4.15 -2.28
CA GLY A 26 -26.15 3.22 -1.21
C GLY A 26 -25.41 3.47 0.11
N GLU A 27 -24.61 4.52 0.20
CA GLU A 27 -23.84 4.88 1.41
C GLU A 27 -24.74 5.35 2.55
N LEU A 28 -25.88 6.00 2.23
CA LEU A 28 -26.92 6.37 3.18
C LEU A 28 -28.30 6.04 2.62
N VAL A 29 -28.96 5.03 3.19
CA VAL A 29 -30.26 4.56 2.73
C VAL A 29 -31.36 5.02 3.69
N PRO A 30 -32.41 5.72 3.21
CA PRO A 30 -33.54 6.09 4.07
C PRO A 30 -34.36 4.84 4.44
N VAL A 31 -34.61 4.64 5.73
CA VAL A 31 -35.42 3.52 6.25
C VAL A 31 -36.91 3.71 6.05
N LYS A 32 -37.35 4.96 5.89
CA LYS A 32 -38.77 5.29 5.62
C LYS A 32 -38.85 6.48 4.68
N LYS A 33 -39.68 6.35 3.64
CA LYS A 33 -40.03 7.43 2.71
C LYS A 33 -41.54 7.70 2.83
N THR A 34 -41.88 8.96 2.98
CA THR A 34 -43.24 9.46 2.89
C THR A 34 -43.35 10.46 1.75
N THR A 35 -44.56 10.85 1.36
CA THR A 35 -44.77 11.86 0.29
C THR A 35 -44.08 13.19 0.53
N ARG A 36 -43.81 13.55 1.81
CA ARG A 36 -43.22 14.85 2.20
C ARG A 36 -41.88 14.75 2.87
N SER A 37 -41.39 13.57 3.30
CA SER A 37 -40.18 13.44 4.11
C SER A 37 -39.55 12.07 3.96
N LYS A 38 -38.22 12.03 4.05
CA LYS A 38 -37.42 10.81 4.20
C LYS A 38 -36.87 10.75 5.62
N TYR A 39 -36.75 9.55 6.16
CA TYR A 39 -36.23 9.28 7.50
C TYR A 39 -35.04 8.33 7.39
N PHE A 40 -34.02 8.58 8.19
CA PHE A 40 -32.76 7.82 8.27
C PHE A 40 -32.58 7.35 9.72
N LEU A 41 -31.88 6.24 9.92
CA LEU A 41 -31.42 5.87 11.26
C LEU A 41 -30.32 6.84 11.70
N LYS A 42 -30.42 7.34 12.91
CA LYS A 42 -29.40 8.23 13.47
C LYS A 42 -28.06 7.53 13.58
N GLU A 43 -28.08 6.24 13.89
CA GLU A 43 -26.93 5.36 14.00
C GLU A 43 -26.18 5.27 12.66
N ASP A 44 -26.89 5.09 11.54
CA ASP A 44 -26.28 5.03 10.19
C ASP A 44 -25.63 6.37 9.81
N VAL A 45 -26.30 7.48 10.14
CA VAL A 45 -25.76 8.84 9.88
C VAL A 45 -24.53 9.11 10.75
N GLN A 46 -24.52 8.64 11.99
CA GLN A 46 -23.37 8.77 12.89
C GLN A 46 -22.20 7.87 12.45
N ALA A 47 -22.48 6.66 11.99
CA ALA A 47 -21.46 5.76 11.41
C ALA A 47 -20.83 6.39 10.17
N TYR A 48 -21.66 6.89 9.24
CA TYR A 48 -21.19 7.61 8.06
C TYR A 48 -20.32 8.83 8.42
N LEU A 49 -20.74 9.63 9.42
CA LEU A 49 -19.96 10.77 9.92
C LEU A 49 -18.63 10.31 10.53
N GLY A 50 -18.65 9.23 11.30
CA GLY A 50 -17.45 8.63 11.89
C GLY A 50 -16.47 8.12 10.83
N ASP A 51 -16.98 7.47 9.80
CA ASP A 51 -16.17 7.02 8.67
C ASP A 51 -15.62 8.19 7.84
N THR A 52 -16.43 9.24 7.62
CA THR A 52 -15.98 10.45 6.91
C THR A 52 -14.89 11.19 7.69
N ILE A 53 -15.00 11.28 9.01
CA ILE A 53 -13.98 11.89 9.88
C ILE A 53 -12.69 11.05 9.82
N LYS A 54 -12.78 9.71 9.94
CA LYS A 54 -11.63 8.82 9.79
C LYS A 54 -10.96 8.96 8.41
N HIS A 55 -11.75 9.12 7.35
CA HIS A 55 -11.23 9.34 6.00
C HIS A 55 -10.58 10.72 5.81
N SER A 56 -11.02 11.76 6.53
CA SER A 56 -10.43 13.11 6.44
C SER A 56 -9.02 13.17 7.04
N ASP A 57 -8.72 12.32 8.01
CA ASP A 57 -7.43 12.28 8.70
C ASP A 57 -6.42 11.30 8.07
N LYS A 58 -6.83 10.55 7.02
CA LYS A 58 -5.92 9.62 6.32
C LYS A 58 -4.82 10.36 5.57
N LYS A 59 -3.60 9.83 5.68
CA LYS A 59 -2.37 10.44 5.17
C LYS A 59 -2.14 10.17 3.69
N VAL A 60 -1.51 11.13 3.01
CA VAL A 60 -0.80 10.95 1.74
C VAL A 60 0.66 10.66 2.07
N ILE A 61 1.16 9.50 1.68
CA ILE A 61 2.51 9.04 1.94
C ILE A 61 3.30 9.01 0.64
N VAL A 62 4.52 9.53 0.68
CA VAL A 62 5.53 9.33 -0.36
C VAL A 62 6.49 8.24 0.11
N TYR A 63 6.72 7.24 -0.76
CA TYR A 63 7.74 6.22 -0.52
C TYR A 63 8.79 6.22 -1.63
N TYR A 64 10.05 6.15 -1.23
CA TYR A 64 11.18 6.13 -2.14
C TYR A 64 12.31 5.25 -1.58
N ARG A 65 13.01 4.53 -2.47
CA ARG A 65 13.97 3.50 -2.08
C ARG A 65 15.12 3.39 -3.08
N VAL A 66 16.28 3.01 -2.57
CA VAL A 66 17.44 2.54 -3.34
C VAL A 66 17.97 1.25 -2.74
N SER A 67 18.69 0.44 -3.53
CA SER A 67 19.20 -0.86 -3.08
C SER A 67 20.35 -0.73 -2.10
N SER A 68 21.20 0.31 -2.21
CA SER A 68 22.41 0.44 -1.43
C SER A 68 22.74 1.87 -1.01
N ASN A 69 23.65 2.01 -0.04
CA ASN A 69 24.13 3.30 0.44
C ASN A 69 24.93 4.09 -0.62
N SER A 70 25.50 3.43 -1.62
CA SER A 70 26.21 4.08 -2.74
C SER A 70 25.27 4.94 -3.60
N GLN A 71 23.97 4.60 -3.61
CA GLN A 71 22.93 5.27 -4.41
C GLN A 71 22.24 6.45 -3.69
N LYS A 72 22.88 7.06 -2.69
CA LYS A 72 22.28 8.19 -1.94
C LYS A 72 21.91 9.40 -2.82
N ASN A 73 22.67 9.63 -3.90
CA ASN A 73 22.34 10.71 -4.84
C ASN A 73 21.06 10.40 -5.61
N GLU A 74 20.89 9.14 -6.02
CA GLU A 74 19.67 8.68 -6.67
C GLU A 74 18.46 8.79 -5.75
N LEU A 75 18.62 8.45 -4.46
CA LEU A 75 17.57 8.63 -3.46
C LEU A 75 17.12 10.09 -3.35
N LYS A 76 18.06 11.05 -3.40
CA LYS A 76 17.74 12.49 -3.41
C LYS A 76 17.04 12.89 -4.70
N ASN A 77 17.49 12.38 -5.85
CA ASN A 77 16.88 12.68 -7.14
C ASN A 77 15.43 12.18 -7.19
N GLN A 78 15.16 10.97 -6.67
CA GLN A 78 13.79 10.46 -6.55
C GLN A 78 12.91 11.37 -5.69
N LEU A 79 13.41 11.81 -4.53
CA LEU A 79 12.69 12.71 -3.64
C LEU A 79 12.35 14.03 -4.34
N ASN A 80 13.36 14.70 -4.91
CA ASN A 80 13.18 15.98 -5.62
C ASN A 80 12.15 15.86 -6.75
N TYR A 81 12.18 14.76 -7.50
CA TYR A 81 11.24 14.54 -8.59
C TYR A 81 9.81 14.40 -8.05
N ILE A 82 9.62 13.61 -6.98
CA ILE A 82 8.30 13.41 -6.36
C ILE A 82 7.80 14.71 -5.74
N GLU A 83 8.65 15.51 -5.10
CA GLU A 83 8.29 16.82 -4.53
C GLU A 83 7.82 17.79 -5.63
N ASN A 84 8.55 17.88 -6.74
CA ASN A 84 8.14 18.70 -7.88
C ASN A 84 6.79 18.25 -8.45
N TYR A 85 6.58 16.94 -8.59
CA TYR A 85 5.33 16.37 -9.05
C TYR A 85 4.18 16.70 -8.10
N THR A 86 4.32 16.43 -6.82
CA THR A 86 3.27 16.66 -5.82
C THR A 86 2.93 18.15 -5.70
N THR A 87 3.95 19.03 -5.74
CA THR A 87 3.77 20.48 -5.75
C THR A 87 3.00 20.95 -6.99
N SER A 88 3.37 20.46 -8.19
CA SER A 88 2.70 20.84 -9.45
C SER A 88 1.23 20.39 -9.49
N LYS A 89 0.90 19.32 -8.78
CA LYS A 89 -0.46 18.77 -8.65
C LYS A 89 -1.25 19.34 -7.46
N GLY A 90 -0.64 20.19 -6.63
CA GLY A 90 -1.25 20.68 -5.40
C GLY A 90 -1.52 19.59 -4.37
N ILE A 91 -0.78 18.48 -4.41
CA ILE A 91 -0.94 17.36 -3.48
C ILE A 91 -0.18 17.66 -2.20
N LYS A 92 -0.89 17.78 -1.08
CA LYS A 92 -0.27 17.87 0.24
C LYS A 92 0.21 16.48 0.68
N VAL A 93 1.52 16.32 0.84
CA VAL A 93 2.13 15.11 1.39
C VAL A 93 2.21 15.25 2.91
N ASP A 94 1.72 14.23 3.62
CA ASP A 94 1.71 14.22 5.09
C ASP A 94 2.94 13.51 5.65
N GLU A 95 3.51 12.53 4.90
CA GLU A 95 4.67 11.79 5.38
C GLU A 95 5.56 11.29 4.24
N TYR A 96 6.89 11.40 4.43
CA TYR A 96 7.92 10.88 3.54
C TYR A 96 8.62 9.69 4.20
N ILE A 97 8.56 8.53 3.58
CA ILE A 97 9.16 7.29 4.09
C ILE A 97 10.20 6.80 3.08
N LYS A 98 11.41 6.51 3.59
CA LYS A 98 12.53 6.03 2.77
C LYS A 98 13.06 4.70 3.29
N ASP A 99 13.59 3.90 2.35
CA ASP A 99 14.40 2.73 2.66
C ASP A 99 15.70 2.71 1.85
N ILE A 100 16.71 2.08 2.43
CA ILE A 100 17.92 1.67 1.74
C ILE A 100 18.03 0.17 1.93
N GLY A 101 17.75 -0.57 0.87
CA GLY A 101 17.70 -2.03 0.85
C GLY A 101 17.11 -2.55 -0.45
N SER A 102 17.40 -3.81 -0.79
CA SER A 102 16.93 -4.46 -2.01
C SER A 102 15.40 -4.47 -2.11
N GLY A 103 14.87 -4.40 -3.33
CA GLY A 103 13.46 -4.50 -3.65
C GLY A 103 12.83 -5.88 -3.40
N ILE A 104 13.64 -6.91 -3.24
CA ILE A 104 13.20 -8.26 -2.87
C ILE A 104 13.21 -8.49 -1.35
N ASN A 105 13.69 -7.52 -0.57
CA ASN A 105 13.66 -7.59 0.88
C ASN A 105 12.33 -7.07 1.42
N TYR A 106 11.41 -7.96 1.74
CA TYR A 106 10.10 -7.63 2.32
C TYR A 106 10.18 -7.13 3.76
N ASN A 107 11.35 -7.19 4.41
CA ASN A 107 11.58 -6.68 5.76
C ASN A 107 12.10 -5.24 5.79
N ASN A 108 12.09 -4.53 4.67
CA ASN A 108 12.42 -3.11 4.65
C ASN A 108 11.53 -2.33 5.64
N PRO A 109 12.12 -1.57 6.58
CA PRO A 109 11.36 -0.96 7.69
C PRO A 109 10.28 0.01 7.23
N GLY A 110 10.57 0.83 6.22
CA GLY A 110 9.62 1.79 5.66
C GLY A 110 8.46 1.11 4.97
N LEU A 111 8.72 0.06 4.17
CA LEU A 111 7.67 -0.74 3.55
C LEU A 111 6.75 -1.36 4.61
N ASN A 112 7.32 -1.98 5.64
CA ASN A 112 6.55 -2.57 6.73
C ASN A 112 5.74 -1.53 7.51
N LYS A 113 6.28 -0.33 7.70
CA LYS A 113 5.55 0.79 8.30
C LYS A 113 4.33 1.16 7.46
N ILE A 114 4.49 1.31 6.13
CA ILE A 114 3.39 1.62 5.21
C ILE A 114 2.30 0.55 5.27
N ILE A 115 2.68 -0.73 5.19
CA ILE A 115 1.71 -1.84 5.25
C ILE A 115 0.91 -1.79 6.57
N LYS A 116 1.57 -1.56 7.71
CA LYS A 116 0.88 -1.41 9.00
C LYS A 116 -0.10 -0.23 8.99
N MET A 117 0.32 0.92 8.46
CA MET A 117 -0.53 2.11 8.36
C MET A 117 -1.74 1.87 7.43
N VAL A 118 -1.56 1.15 6.33
CA VAL A 118 -2.65 0.76 5.42
C VAL A 118 -3.64 -0.16 6.14
N ILE A 119 -3.16 -1.18 6.86
CA ILE A 119 -4.01 -2.11 7.63
C ILE A 119 -4.81 -1.36 8.68
N ASN A 120 -4.22 -0.37 9.34
CA ASN A 120 -4.85 0.46 10.37
C ASN A 120 -5.77 1.57 9.83
N ASP A 121 -6.01 1.63 8.51
CA ASP A 121 -6.83 2.66 7.87
C ASP A 121 -6.29 4.11 8.01
N GLU A 122 -4.97 4.28 8.18
CA GLU A 122 -4.32 5.58 8.36
C GLU A 122 -3.91 6.26 7.04
N VAL A 123 -4.03 5.55 5.90
CA VAL A 123 -3.52 5.99 4.58
C VAL A 123 -4.66 6.14 3.59
N LYS A 124 -4.64 7.19 2.78
CA LYS A 124 -5.54 7.36 1.62
C LYS A 124 -4.81 7.22 0.28
N LYS A 125 -3.52 7.57 0.25
CA LYS A 125 -2.72 7.53 -0.97
C LYS A 125 -1.25 7.25 -0.68
N ILE A 126 -0.64 6.40 -1.51
CA ILE A 126 0.80 6.14 -1.54
C ILE A 126 1.33 6.61 -2.89
N ILE A 127 2.38 7.43 -2.90
CA ILE A 127 3.00 7.96 -4.11
C ILE A 127 4.41 7.37 -4.22
N VAL A 128 4.73 6.79 -5.37
CA VAL A 128 6.05 6.21 -5.66
C VAL A 128 6.53 6.63 -7.05
N SER A 129 7.84 6.74 -7.23
CA SER A 129 8.43 7.08 -8.54
C SER A 129 8.29 5.96 -9.57
N HIS A 130 8.30 4.69 -9.14
CA HIS A 130 8.11 3.50 -9.95
C HIS A 130 7.60 2.36 -9.07
N LYS A 131 6.83 1.39 -9.64
CA LYS A 131 6.31 0.24 -8.89
C LYS A 131 7.41 -0.56 -8.17
N ASP A 132 8.57 -0.71 -8.81
CA ASP A 132 9.71 -1.44 -8.26
C ASP A 132 10.36 -0.73 -7.07
N ARG A 133 10.07 0.54 -6.84
CA ARG A 133 10.50 1.25 -5.64
C ARG A 133 9.69 0.80 -4.43
N LEU A 134 8.41 0.49 -4.62
CA LEU A 134 7.60 -0.05 -3.54
C LEU A 134 8.04 -1.49 -3.23
N ILE A 135 8.05 -2.35 -4.24
CA ILE A 135 8.42 -3.76 -4.12
C ILE A 135 8.77 -4.31 -5.51
N ARG A 136 9.78 -5.20 -5.60
CA ARG A 136 10.23 -5.76 -6.88
C ARG A 136 9.28 -6.84 -7.40
N PHE A 137 8.87 -7.75 -6.52
CA PHE A 137 7.94 -8.82 -6.83
C PHE A 137 6.73 -8.77 -5.89
N GLY A 138 5.58 -9.18 -6.38
CA GLY A 138 4.33 -9.19 -5.59
C GLY A 138 3.67 -7.82 -5.44
N PHE A 139 3.94 -6.88 -6.36
CA PHE A 139 3.28 -5.56 -6.36
C PHE A 139 1.75 -5.71 -6.36
N GLU A 140 1.21 -6.64 -7.12
CA GLU A 140 -0.22 -6.94 -7.22
C GLU A 140 -0.83 -7.35 -5.87
N LEU A 141 -0.07 -8.02 -5.01
CA LEU A 141 -0.52 -8.36 -3.65
C LEU A 141 -0.69 -7.08 -2.81
N ILE A 142 0.31 -6.19 -2.83
CA ILE A 142 0.23 -4.92 -2.09
C ILE A 142 -0.89 -4.05 -2.66
N GLU A 143 -1.02 -3.99 -3.98
CA GLU A 143 -2.10 -3.25 -4.65
C GLU A 143 -3.49 -3.77 -4.24
N ASN A 144 -3.68 -5.07 -4.16
CA ASN A 144 -4.94 -5.66 -3.70
C ASN A 144 -5.23 -5.33 -2.23
N ILE A 145 -4.23 -5.37 -1.35
CA ILE A 145 -4.40 -4.95 0.05
C ILE A 145 -4.81 -3.47 0.11
N CYS A 146 -4.15 -2.62 -0.67
CA CYS A 146 -4.49 -1.21 -0.77
C CYS A 146 -5.91 -0.99 -1.28
N LYS A 147 -6.34 -1.72 -2.33
CA LYS A 147 -7.71 -1.67 -2.86
C LYS A 147 -8.76 -2.06 -1.82
N LEU A 148 -8.52 -3.12 -1.03
CA LEU A 148 -9.41 -3.54 0.06
C LEU A 148 -9.57 -2.48 1.15
N LYS A 149 -8.57 -1.61 1.31
CA LYS A 149 -8.54 -0.52 2.29
C LYS A 149 -8.87 0.85 1.68
N ASN A 150 -9.31 0.90 0.41
CA ASN A 150 -9.56 2.14 -0.33
C ASN A 150 -8.35 3.08 -0.35
N VAL A 151 -7.14 2.52 -0.46
CA VAL A 151 -5.88 3.26 -0.59
C VAL A 151 -5.47 3.29 -2.05
N GLU A 152 -5.25 4.48 -2.60
CA GLU A 152 -4.74 4.67 -3.96
C GLU A 152 -3.21 4.55 -3.99
N ILE A 153 -2.67 3.80 -4.96
CA ILE A 153 -1.23 3.82 -5.26
C ILE A 153 -1.03 4.62 -6.54
N GLU A 154 -0.34 5.75 -6.44
CA GLU A 154 0.00 6.61 -7.57
C GLU A 154 1.46 6.40 -7.98
N ILE A 155 1.67 5.94 -9.23
CA ILE A 155 2.98 5.66 -9.80
C ILE A 155 3.31 6.75 -10.80
N ILE A 156 4.41 7.48 -10.57
CA ILE A 156 4.79 8.63 -11.40
C ILE A 156 5.51 8.20 -12.69
N ASN A 157 6.07 6.98 -12.74
CA ASN A 157 6.79 6.38 -13.88
C ASN A 157 8.04 7.18 -14.31
N VAL A 158 8.89 7.50 -13.36
CA VAL A 158 10.20 8.14 -13.64
C VAL A 158 11.14 7.10 -14.24
N LYS A 159 11.66 7.38 -15.43
CA LYS A 159 12.71 6.56 -16.04
C LYS A 159 14.04 6.83 -15.33
N THR A 160 14.59 5.81 -14.68
CA THR A 160 15.93 5.87 -14.07
C THR A 160 16.75 4.69 -14.57
N THR A 161 18.03 4.93 -14.88
CA THR A 161 18.96 3.88 -15.33
C THR A 161 19.28 2.88 -14.21
N SER A 162 19.24 3.32 -12.96
CA SER A 162 19.52 2.49 -11.79
C SER A 162 18.55 1.30 -11.60
N LEU A 163 17.32 1.35 -12.17
CA LEU A 163 16.36 0.25 -12.06
C LEU A 163 16.84 -1.04 -12.71
N GLN A 164 17.55 -0.95 -13.85
CA GLN A 164 18.07 -2.13 -14.55
C GLN A 164 19.26 -2.73 -13.81
N GLU A 165 20.18 -1.91 -13.32
CA GLU A 165 21.33 -2.36 -12.53
C GLU A 165 20.87 -3.06 -11.24
N GLU A 166 19.96 -2.46 -10.50
CA GLU A 166 19.36 -3.05 -9.31
C GLU A 166 18.63 -4.37 -9.60
N LEU A 167 17.96 -4.49 -10.75
CA LEU A 167 17.28 -5.73 -11.14
C LEU A 167 18.27 -6.87 -11.34
N VAL A 168 19.43 -6.58 -11.96
CA VAL A 168 20.51 -7.57 -12.14
C VAL A 168 21.08 -8.02 -10.80
N GLU A 169 21.36 -7.07 -9.88
CA GLU A 169 21.83 -7.39 -8.53
C GLU A 169 20.83 -8.26 -7.75
N ASP A 170 19.53 -7.91 -7.80
CA ASP A 170 18.47 -8.67 -7.16
C ASP A 170 18.36 -10.09 -7.75
N LEU A 171 18.50 -10.24 -9.08
CA LEU A 171 18.48 -11.54 -9.76
C LEU A 171 19.68 -12.41 -9.35
N MET A 172 20.88 -11.85 -9.30
CA MET A 172 22.09 -12.54 -8.84
C MET A 172 21.92 -13.04 -7.40
N THR A 173 21.34 -12.21 -6.51
CA THR A 173 21.05 -12.60 -5.12
C THR A 173 20.11 -13.82 -5.06
N ILE A 174 19.07 -13.85 -5.90
CA ILE A 174 18.15 -14.99 -5.99
C ILE A 174 18.89 -16.24 -6.46
N VAL A 175 19.70 -16.13 -7.52
CA VAL A 175 20.50 -17.24 -8.06
C VAL A 175 21.45 -17.80 -7.00
N ASP A 176 22.13 -16.96 -6.24
CA ASP A 176 23.04 -17.38 -5.17
C ASP A 176 22.31 -18.15 -4.06
N VAL A 177 21.13 -17.67 -3.63
CA VAL A 177 20.32 -18.37 -2.64
C VAL A 177 19.90 -19.76 -3.14
N PHE A 178 19.43 -19.86 -4.40
CA PHE A 178 19.07 -21.16 -4.99
C PHE A 178 20.28 -22.09 -5.14
N SER A 179 21.40 -21.57 -5.63
CA SER A 179 22.64 -22.35 -5.79
C SER A 179 23.13 -22.90 -4.46
N SER A 180 23.14 -22.09 -3.42
CA SER A 180 23.52 -22.51 -2.06
C SER A 180 22.63 -23.62 -1.52
N ARG A 181 21.30 -23.52 -1.73
CA ARG A 181 20.35 -24.56 -1.32
C ARG A 181 20.52 -25.85 -2.11
N LEU A 182 20.75 -25.76 -3.42
CA LEU A 182 21.00 -26.93 -4.28
C LEU A 182 22.30 -27.65 -3.88
N HIS A 183 23.36 -26.91 -3.56
CA HIS A 183 24.61 -27.52 -3.06
C HIS A 183 24.41 -28.19 -1.70
N GLY A 184 23.67 -27.58 -0.80
CA GLY A 184 23.29 -28.16 0.49
C GLY A 184 22.48 -29.44 0.35
N LEU A 185 21.51 -29.49 -0.59
CA LEU A 185 20.74 -30.70 -0.89
C LEU A 185 21.60 -31.84 -1.47
N LYS A 186 22.51 -31.53 -2.39
CA LYS A 186 23.44 -32.53 -2.96
C LYS A 186 24.38 -33.11 -1.88
N SER A 187 24.88 -32.29 -0.98
CA SER A 187 25.68 -32.72 0.15
C SER A 187 24.90 -33.68 1.07
N CYS A 188 23.67 -33.32 1.42
CA CYS A 188 22.79 -34.10 2.27
C CYS A 188 22.42 -35.46 1.62
N THR A 189 22.11 -35.47 0.31
CA THR A 189 21.81 -36.69 -0.45
C THR A 189 22.99 -37.63 -0.50
N LYS A 190 24.23 -37.11 -0.67
CA LYS A 190 25.44 -37.89 -0.65
C LYS A 190 25.70 -38.55 0.70
N SER A 191 25.54 -37.81 1.78
CA SER A 191 25.69 -38.34 3.15
C SER A 191 24.67 -39.44 3.47
N ILE A 192 23.43 -39.31 3.01
CA ILE A 192 22.39 -40.35 3.15
C ILE A 192 22.74 -41.58 2.35
N GLN A 193 23.22 -41.44 1.10
CA GLN A 193 23.62 -42.56 0.25
C GLN A 193 24.81 -43.31 0.84
N GLU A 194 25.77 -42.64 1.44
CA GLU A 194 26.91 -43.25 2.14
C GLU A 194 26.43 -44.02 3.39
N ALA A 195 25.56 -43.43 4.21
CA ALA A 195 25.02 -44.10 5.40
C ALA A 195 24.12 -45.30 5.10
N VAL A 196 23.46 -45.35 3.94
CA VAL A 196 22.67 -46.51 3.51
C VAL A 196 23.57 -47.65 3.04
N LYS A 197 24.68 -47.36 2.35
CA LYS A 197 25.65 -48.36 1.91
C LYS A 197 26.37 -49.07 3.07
N ASP A 198 26.73 -48.28 4.11
CA ASP A 198 27.40 -48.80 5.30
C ASP A 198 26.50 -49.77 6.12
N ASN A 199 25.18 -49.76 5.90
CA ASN A 199 24.23 -50.67 6.54
C ASN A 199 23.85 -51.92 5.67
N GLU A 200 24.30 -51.99 4.42
CA GLU A 200 24.08 -53.19 3.56
C GLU A 200 25.25 -54.19 3.58
N ASP A 201 26.38 -53.80 4.22
CA ASP A 201 27.59 -54.64 4.29
C ASP A 201 27.77 -55.33 5.67
N ASP A 202 26.78 -55.24 6.59
CA ASP A 202 26.69 -55.96 7.88
C ASP A 202 25.60 -57.06 7.78
#